data_0ca9d6d0bce90adcbc220f4eb1499008
#
_entry.id   0ca9d6d0bce90adcbc220f4eb1499008
#
_cell.length_a   1.000
_cell.length_b   1.000
_cell.length_c   1.000
_cell.angle_alpha   90.00
_cell.angle_beta   90.00
_cell.angle_gamma   90.00
#
_symmetry.space_group_name_H-M   'P 1'
#
loop_
_entity.id
_entity.type
_entity.pdbx_description
1 polymer ?
#
loop_
_entity_poly.entity_id
_entity_poly.type
_entity_poly.pdbx_seq_one_letter_code
_entity_poly.pdbx_strand_id
1 'polypeptide(L)'
;IVGTIHESKAEKALDALKKLSSPQCIVKRNGKLSEIKAEDLVTGDLVILEEGNIVPADIRLTKSINLKIDESSLTGESVPVEKDANIVLSNSVPIADKVNMAYMSTPISYGRGEGIVVAKGAKTEIGKIANMLFNNEAEKTPLQKRLAELSKILGIICVVVCVLMLIIGLLHNIPAFKNWESFNPVFSELLVMSISVAVAAIPEGLPAVVTIVLAMGVTRMVKVNTIVRKLPSVETLGAVSVICTDKTGTLTQNRMTVKKVCVNNITYNVNDIKGNDDAKFLAKGMMLCSNASIKGTRSV
;
A
#
# COMPACT_ATOMS: atom_id res chain seq x y z
N ILE A 1 -28.33 5.71 9.49
CA ILE A 1 -29.15 5.26 8.34
C ILE A 1 -28.79 6.03 7.06
N VAL A 2 -28.79 7.39 7.04
CA VAL A 2 -28.45 8.19 5.84
C VAL A 2 -26.99 7.97 5.43
N GLY A 3 -26.04 7.93 6.37
CA GLY A 3 -24.62 7.65 6.11
C GLY A 3 -24.40 6.28 5.48
N THR A 4 -25.05 5.24 5.99
CA THR A 4 -24.95 3.87 5.48
C THR A 4 -25.49 3.72 4.04
N ILE A 5 -26.56 4.49 3.72
CA ILE A 5 -27.11 4.50 2.34
C ILE A 5 -26.14 5.19 1.37
N HIS A 6 -25.52 6.29 1.77
CA HIS A 6 -24.51 6.97 0.93
C HIS A 6 -23.27 6.13 0.73
N GLU A 7 -22.78 5.46 1.78
CA GLU A 7 -21.63 4.56 1.74
C GLU A 7 -21.90 3.36 0.81
N SER A 8 -23.06 2.71 0.93
CA SER A 8 -23.47 1.62 0.04
C SER A 8 -23.64 2.05 -1.43
N LYS A 9 -24.09 3.29 -1.70
CA LYS A 9 -24.16 3.82 -3.08
C LYS A 9 -22.77 4.09 -3.64
N ALA A 10 -21.86 4.65 -2.83
CA ALA A 10 -20.47 4.89 -3.24
C ALA A 10 -19.73 3.58 -3.51
N GLU A 11 -19.92 2.56 -2.68
CA GLU A 11 -19.33 1.24 -2.83
C GLU A 11 -19.83 0.54 -4.11
N LYS A 12 -21.13 0.60 -4.39
CA LYS A 12 -21.72 0.07 -5.65
C LYS A 12 -21.21 0.81 -6.90
N ALA A 13 -21.01 2.13 -6.82
CA ALA A 13 -20.45 2.92 -7.91
C ALA A 13 -18.97 2.55 -8.17
N LEU A 14 -18.19 2.33 -7.11
CA LEU A 14 -16.80 1.86 -7.19
C LEU A 14 -16.72 0.44 -7.78
N ASP A 15 -17.62 -0.45 -7.39
CA ASP A 15 -17.67 -1.81 -7.94
C ASP A 15 -18.08 -1.83 -9.42
N ALA A 16 -18.98 -0.93 -9.83
CA ALA A 16 -19.33 -0.77 -11.24
C ALA A 16 -18.14 -0.25 -12.06
N LEU A 17 -17.36 0.72 -11.53
CA LEU A 17 -16.14 1.21 -12.16
C LEU A 17 -15.05 0.14 -12.25
N LYS A 18 -14.86 -0.68 -11.21
CA LYS A 18 -13.92 -1.80 -11.22
C LYS A 18 -14.29 -2.84 -12.30
N LYS A 19 -15.56 -3.14 -12.46
CA LYS A 19 -16.04 -4.07 -13.50
C LYS A 19 -15.81 -3.56 -14.93
N LEU A 20 -15.88 -2.24 -15.15
CA LEU A 20 -15.59 -1.61 -16.44
C LEU A 20 -14.07 -1.56 -16.74
N SER A 21 -13.23 -1.62 -15.71
CA SER A 21 -11.77 -1.54 -15.79
C SER A 21 -11.07 -2.92 -15.71
N SER A 22 -11.80 -4.03 -15.80
CA SER A 22 -11.19 -5.36 -15.79
C SER A 22 -10.30 -5.54 -17.02
N PRO A 23 -8.99 -5.77 -16.85
CA PRO A 23 -8.08 -5.95 -17.99
C PRO A 23 -8.52 -7.17 -18.80
N GLN A 24 -8.53 -7.01 -20.12
CA GLN A 24 -8.79 -8.09 -21.07
C GLN A 24 -7.47 -8.72 -21.51
N CYS A 25 -7.49 -9.97 -21.90
CA CYS A 25 -6.34 -10.69 -22.41
C CYS A 25 -6.73 -11.65 -23.52
N ILE A 26 -5.81 -11.92 -24.44
CA ILE A 26 -5.99 -12.82 -25.54
C ILE A 26 -5.44 -14.20 -25.15
N VAL A 27 -6.29 -15.21 -25.23
CA VAL A 27 -5.91 -16.60 -24.95
C VAL A 27 -6.13 -17.48 -26.17
N LYS A 28 -5.33 -18.53 -26.25
CA LYS A 28 -5.47 -19.55 -27.28
C LYS A 28 -5.97 -20.86 -26.66
N ARG A 29 -7.26 -21.14 -26.85
CA ARG A 29 -7.92 -22.37 -26.38
C ARG A 29 -8.37 -23.20 -27.58
N ASN A 30 -8.08 -24.49 -27.61
CA ASN A 30 -8.44 -25.40 -28.71
C ASN A 30 -8.01 -24.88 -30.10
N GLY A 31 -6.84 -24.22 -30.17
CA GLY A 31 -6.29 -23.67 -31.42
C GLY A 31 -6.91 -22.36 -31.87
N LYS A 32 -7.95 -21.84 -31.20
CA LYS A 32 -8.63 -20.57 -31.52
C LYS A 32 -8.23 -19.48 -30.54
N LEU A 33 -8.01 -18.27 -31.07
CA LEU A 33 -7.81 -17.07 -30.27
C LEU A 33 -9.15 -16.55 -29.78
N SER A 34 -9.22 -16.18 -28.52
CA SER A 34 -10.38 -15.53 -27.91
C SER A 34 -9.92 -14.48 -26.91
N GLU A 35 -10.61 -13.38 -26.88
CA GLU A 35 -10.42 -12.32 -25.89
C GLU A 35 -11.31 -12.62 -24.68
N ILE A 36 -10.70 -12.68 -23.50
CA ILE A 36 -11.39 -12.95 -22.24
C ILE A 36 -10.96 -11.94 -21.17
N LYS A 37 -11.73 -11.83 -20.10
CA LYS A 37 -11.31 -11.07 -18.93
C LYS A 37 -10.19 -11.79 -18.18
N ALA A 38 -9.25 -11.03 -17.61
CA ALA A 38 -8.14 -11.61 -16.83
C ALA A 38 -8.62 -12.45 -15.63
N GLU A 39 -9.80 -12.13 -15.07
CA GLU A 39 -10.43 -12.92 -13.99
C GLU A 39 -10.87 -14.33 -14.41
N ASP A 40 -11.16 -14.54 -15.71
CA ASP A 40 -11.60 -15.82 -16.30
C ASP A 40 -10.42 -16.72 -16.72
N LEU A 41 -9.18 -16.25 -16.56
CA LEU A 41 -7.98 -17.05 -16.80
C LEU A 41 -7.92 -18.25 -15.86
N VAL A 42 -7.41 -19.37 -16.37
CA VAL A 42 -7.09 -20.55 -15.57
C VAL A 42 -5.64 -20.96 -15.77
N THR A 43 -5.07 -21.60 -14.76
CA THR A 43 -3.72 -22.18 -14.87
C THR A 43 -3.70 -23.20 -16.00
N GLY A 44 -2.72 -23.07 -16.91
CA GLY A 44 -2.63 -23.89 -18.13
C GLY A 44 -3.11 -23.19 -19.39
N ASP A 45 -3.78 -22.04 -19.31
CA ASP A 45 -4.15 -21.24 -20.50
C ASP A 45 -2.89 -20.72 -21.20
N LEU A 46 -2.90 -20.75 -22.55
CA LEU A 46 -1.89 -20.11 -23.38
C LEU A 46 -2.31 -18.67 -23.66
N VAL A 47 -1.56 -17.71 -23.12
CA VAL A 47 -1.81 -16.27 -23.27
C VAL A 47 -0.88 -15.68 -24.31
N ILE A 48 -1.43 -14.77 -25.13
CA ILE A 48 -0.67 -13.95 -26.07
C ILE A 48 -0.32 -12.62 -25.41
N LEU A 49 0.95 -12.26 -25.48
CA LEU A 49 1.52 -11.05 -24.89
C LEU A 49 1.95 -10.11 -26.01
N GLU A 50 1.44 -8.87 -26.00
CA GLU A 50 1.72 -7.85 -27.02
C GLU A 50 2.09 -6.52 -26.34
N GLU A 51 2.90 -5.72 -27.02
CA GLU A 51 3.30 -4.39 -26.60
C GLU A 51 2.07 -3.52 -26.21
N GLY A 52 2.18 -2.78 -25.10
CA GLY A 52 1.13 -1.94 -24.57
C GLY A 52 0.12 -2.66 -23.67
N ASN A 53 0.11 -4.00 -23.63
CA ASN A 53 -0.73 -4.76 -22.74
C ASN A 53 -0.09 -4.93 -21.35
N ILE A 54 -0.93 -5.24 -20.37
CA ILE A 54 -0.50 -5.61 -19.02
C ILE A 54 -0.57 -7.12 -18.89
N VAL A 55 0.47 -7.72 -18.32
CA VAL A 55 0.53 -9.17 -18.07
C VAL A 55 -0.59 -9.56 -17.08
N PRO A 56 -1.52 -10.46 -17.46
CA PRO A 56 -2.75 -10.71 -16.69
C PRO A 56 -2.58 -11.72 -15.54
N ALA A 57 -1.51 -12.50 -15.53
CA ALA A 57 -1.22 -13.55 -14.56
C ALA A 57 0.28 -13.83 -14.54
N ASP A 58 0.78 -14.67 -13.64
CA ASP A 58 2.16 -15.15 -13.74
C ASP A 58 2.24 -16.23 -14.84
N ILE A 59 3.10 -15.99 -15.82
CA ILE A 59 3.16 -16.72 -17.08
C ILE A 59 4.59 -17.26 -17.30
N ARG A 60 4.71 -18.55 -17.59
CA ARG A 60 5.94 -19.15 -18.11
C ARG A 60 5.96 -18.98 -19.61
N LEU A 61 6.93 -18.22 -20.09
CA LEU A 61 7.08 -17.94 -21.52
C LEU A 61 7.44 -19.22 -22.30
N THR A 62 6.73 -19.43 -23.41
CA THR A 62 7.01 -20.50 -24.39
C THR A 62 7.60 -19.95 -25.67
N LYS A 63 7.30 -18.67 -26.00
CA LYS A 63 7.89 -17.92 -27.09
C LYS A 63 8.12 -16.48 -26.68
N SER A 64 9.20 -15.88 -27.13
CA SER A 64 9.51 -14.46 -26.97
C SER A 64 10.15 -13.93 -28.24
N ILE A 65 9.75 -12.75 -28.69
CA ILE A 65 10.34 -12.04 -29.84
C ILE A 65 10.56 -10.61 -29.39
N ASN A 66 11.81 -10.29 -29.05
CA ASN A 66 12.24 -8.97 -28.54
C ASN A 66 11.35 -8.49 -27.38
N LEU A 67 10.81 -9.40 -26.59
CA LEU A 67 9.86 -9.09 -25.52
C LEU A 67 10.58 -8.40 -24.37
N LYS A 68 10.14 -7.18 -24.03
CA LYS A 68 10.62 -6.42 -22.88
C LYS A 68 9.47 -6.04 -21.96
N ILE A 69 9.63 -6.34 -20.69
CA ILE A 69 8.59 -6.15 -19.67
C ILE A 69 9.15 -5.23 -18.59
N ASP A 70 8.39 -4.22 -18.22
CA ASP A 70 8.72 -3.35 -17.08
C ASP A 70 8.28 -4.03 -15.78
N GLU A 71 9.23 -4.53 -15.03
CA GLU A 71 9.03 -5.24 -13.76
C GLU A 71 9.36 -4.35 -12.55
N SER A 72 9.42 -3.03 -12.73
CA SER A 72 9.76 -2.07 -11.68
C SER A 72 8.90 -2.19 -10.43
N SER A 73 7.63 -2.58 -10.58
CA SER A 73 6.71 -2.81 -9.45
C SER A 73 7.09 -3.99 -8.55
N LEU A 74 7.89 -4.93 -9.05
CA LEU A 74 8.35 -6.11 -8.31
C LEU A 74 9.82 -6.04 -7.93
N THR A 75 10.65 -5.46 -8.80
CA THR A 75 12.12 -5.44 -8.66
C THR A 75 12.66 -4.10 -8.19
N GLY A 76 11.89 -3.01 -8.38
CA GLY A 76 12.34 -1.63 -8.15
C GLY A 76 13.26 -1.08 -9.24
N GLU A 77 13.56 -1.85 -10.29
CA GLU A 77 14.44 -1.42 -11.38
C GLU A 77 13.63 -0.83 -12.54
N SER A 78 14.00 0.39 -12.98
CA SER A 78 13.24 1.14 -14.01
C SER A 78 13.50 0.69 -15.45
N VAL A 79 14.50 -0.15 -15.65
CA VAL A 79 14.85 -0.62 -17.02
C VAL A 79 14.02 -1.84 -17.33
N PRO A 80 13.27 -1.86 -18.45
CA PRO A 80 12.53 -3.05 -18.87
C PRO A 80 13.44 -4.25 -19.07
N VAL A 81 13.02 -5.40 -18.52
CA VAL A 81 13.77 -6.65 -18.59
C VAL A 81 13.52 -7.34 -19.91
N GLU A 82 14.57 -7.67 -20.63
CA GLU A 82 14.47 -8.48 -21.84
C GLU A 82 14.18 -9.94 -21.48
N LYS A 83 13.15 -10.52 -22.11
CA LYS A 83 12.65 -11.87 -21.81
C LYS A 83 13.09 -12.88 -22.85
N ASP A 84 13.54 -14.04 -22.38
CA ASP A 84 13.90 -15.16 -23.23
C ASP A 84 13.20 -16.46 -22.80
N ALA A 85 12.33 -16.95 -23.67
CA ALA A 85 11.57 -18.18 -23.45
C ALA A 85 12.43 -19.44 -23.45
N ASN A 86 13.58 -19.42 -24.13
CA ASN A 86 14.44 -20.61 -24.34
C ASN A 86 15.29 -20.95 -23.12
N ILE A 87 15.49 -19.99 -22.23
CA ILE A 87 16.33 -20.17 -21.05
C ILE A 87 15.62 -21.06 -20.03
N VAL A 88 16.31 -22.07 -19.53
CA VAL A 88 15.89 -22.92 -18.41
C VAL A 88 16.72 -22.54 -17.21
N LEU A 89 16.03 -22.05 -16.17
CA LEU A 89 16.64 -21.55 -14.94
C LEU A 89 16.54 -22.60 -13.82
N SER A 90 17.48 -22.56 -12.88
CA SER A 90 17.42 -23.35 -11.64
C SER A 90 16.35 -22.80 -10.69
N ASN A 91 15.87 -23.62 -9.73
CA ASN A 91 14.81 -23.24 -8.80
C ASN A 91 15.18 -22.12 -7.81
N SER A 92 16.44 -21.76 -7.67
CA SER A 92 16.96 -20.80 -6.70
C SER A 92 17.22 -19.40 -7.24
N VAL A 93 16.75 -19.09 -8.46
CA VAL A 93 16.98 -17.79 -9.09
C VAL A 93 16.03 -16.73 -8.51
N PRO A 94 16.52 -15.53 -8.13
CA PRO A 94 15.68 -14.40 -7.72
C PRO A 94 14.65 -14.00 -8.78
N ILE A 95 13.58 -13.35 -8.38
CA ILE A 95 12.49 -12.92 -9.29
C ILE A 95 13.03 -12.04 -10.41
N ALA A 96 13.93 -11.09 -10.09
CA ALA A 96 14.52 -10.16 -11.04
C ALA A 96 15.30 -10.85 -12.18
N ASP A 97 15.87 -12.02 -11.91
CA ASP A 97 16.71 -12.77 -12.86
C ASP A 97 15.91 -13.83 -13.64
N LYS A 98 14.62 -13.98 -13.38
CA LYS A 98 13.76 -14.93 -14.09
C LYS A 98 13.32 -14.41 -15.45
N VAL A 99 14.26 -14.37 -16.39
CA VAL A 99 14.01 -13.87 -17.76
C VAL A 99 13.01 -14.70 -18.57
N ASN A 100 12.69 -15.92 -18.13
CA ASN A 100 11.74 -16.83 -18.78
C ASN A 100 10.33 -16.76 -18.22
N MET A 101 10.06 -15.78 -17.33
CA MET A 101 8.75 -15.54 -16.70
C MET A 101 8.28 -14.13 -17.00
N ALA A 102 6.95 -13.97 -17.07
CA ALA A 102 6.26 -12.69 -17.07
C ALA A 102 5.31 -12.64 -15.86
N TYR A 103 5.30 -11.55 -15.12
CA TYR A 103 4.58 -11.44 -13.85
C TYR A 103 3.32 -10.60 -13.97
N MET A 104 2.29 -10.96 -13.23
CA MET A 104 1.02 -10.23 -13.17
C MET A 104 1.23 -8.74 -12.86
N SER A 105 0.44 -7.88 -13.51
CA SER A 105 0.40 -6.41 -13.34
C SER A 105 1.65 -5.67 -13.85
N THR A 106 2.53 -6.31 -14.61
CA THR A 106 3.68 -5.66 -15.25
C THR A 106 3.34 -5.27 -16.70
N PRO A 107 3.63 -4.02 -17.14
CA PRO A 107 3.36 -3.59 -18.50
C PRO A 107 4.42 -4.13 -19.49
N ILE A 108 3.95 -4.49 -20.68
CA ILE A 108 4.81 -4.93 -21.78
C ILE A 108 5.28 -3.68 -22.55
N SER A 109 6.56 -3.37 -22.45
CA SER A 109 7.15 -2.15 -23.02
C SER A 109 7.51 -2.30 -24.49
N TYR A 110 7.79 -3.52 -24.95
CA TYR A 110 8.18 -3.78 -26.33
C TYR A 110 8.04 -5.26 -26.69
N GLY A 111 7.81 -5.55 -27.99
CA GLY A 111 7.83 -6.90 -28.54
C GLY A 111 6.57 -7.71 -28.27
N ARG A 112 6.69 -9.03 -28.44
CA ARG A 112 5.58 -9.96 -28.28
C ARG A 112 6.05 -11.32 -27.76
N GLY A 113 5.10 -12.06 -27.14
CA GLY A 113 5.39 -13.40 -26.64
C GLY A 113 4.14 -14.24 -26.47
N GLU A 114 4.37 -15.50 -26.19
CA GLU A 114 3.33 -16.45 -25.80
C GLU A 114 3.80 -17.19 -24.54
N GLY A 115 2.88 -17.56 -23.67
CA GLY A 115 3.23 -18.30 -22.48
C GLY A 115 2.05 -18.92 -21.77
N ILE A 116 2.34 -19.86 -20.89
CA ILE A 116 1.37 -20.65 -20.14
C ILE A 116 1.19 -20.04 -18.77
N VAL A 117 -0.06 -19.82 -18.35
CA VAL A 117 -0.41 -19.36 -17.01
C VAL A 117 0.00 -20.40 -15.97
N VAL A 118 0.86 -20.02 -15.03
CA VAL A 118 1.35 -20.89 -13.95
C VAL A 118 0.75 -20.52 -12.59
N ALA A 119 0.42 -19.24 -12.40
CA ALA A 119 -0.28 -18.77 -11.19
C ALA A 119 -1.21 -17.60 -11.52
N LYS A 120 -2.33 -17.49 -10.80
CA LYS A 120 -3.32 -16.41 -10.94
C LYS A 120 -3.77 -15.85 -9.59
N GLY A 121 -4.23 -14.60 -9.57
CA GLY A 121 -4.80 -13.93 -8.41
C GLY A 121 -3.87 -13.93 -7.19
N ALA A 122 -4.36 -14.39 -6.05
CA ALA A 122 -3.61 -14.43 -4.80
C ALA A 122 -2.36 -15.34 -4.81
N LYS A 123 -2.23 -16.23 -5.81
CA LYS A 123 -1.08 -17.14 -5.94
C LYS A 123 0.06 -16.55 -6.77
N THR A 124 -0.15 -15.43 -7.46
CA THR A 124 0.89 -14.71 -8.20
C THR A 124 1.88 -14.04 -7.25
N GLU A 125 3.04 -13.63 -7.72
CA GLU A 125 4.03 -12.93 -6.89
C GLU A 125 3.45 -11.62 -6.32
N ILE A 126 2.76 -10.82 -7.13
CA ILE A 126 2.06 -9.61 -6.64
C ILE A 126 0.92 -9.96 -5.67
N GLY A 127 0.22 -11.08 -5.90
CA GLY A 127 -0.84 -11.57 -5.03
C GLY A 127 -0.34 -12.00 -3.66
N LYS A 128 0.83 -12.62 -3.58
CA LYS A 128 1.50 -12.96 -2.31
C LYS A 128 1.82 -11.70 -1.51
N ILE A 129 2.38 -10.66 -2.16
CA ILE A 129 2.66 -9.36 -1.54
C ILE A 129 1.36 -8.72 -1.02
N ALA A 130 0.31 -8.71 -1.85
CA ALA A 130 -0.99 -8.19 -1.45
C ALA A 130 -1.56 -8.93 -0.23
N ASN A 131 -1.50 -10.26 -0.20
CA ASN A 131 -1.95 -11.06 0.95
C ASN A 131 -1.16 -10.77 2.22
N MET A 132 0.16 -10.56 2.13
CA MET A 132 0.97 -10.16 3.28
C MET A 132 0.52 -8.80 3.84
N LEU A 133 0.12 -7.87 2.96
CA LEU A 133 -0.37 -6.55 3.37
C LEU A 133 -1.79 -6.60 3.98
N PHE A 134 -2.68 -7.45 3.43
CA PHE A 134 -4.06 -7.55 3.89
C PHE A 134 -4.21 -8.39 5.18
N ASN A 135 -3.38 -9.40 5.37
CA ASN A 135 -3.42 -10.25 6.57
C ASN A 135 -2.77 -9.63 7.79
N ASN A 136 -2.02 -8.55 7.64
CA ASN A 136 -1.57 -7.75 8.76
C ASN A 136 -2.75 -6.92 9.25
N GLU A 137 -3.42 -7.37 10.34
CA GLU A 137 -4.33 -6.52 11.09
C GLU A 137 -3.64 -5.19 11.36
N ALA A 138 -4.35 -4.09 11.11
CA ALA A 138 -3.81 -2.76 11.35
C ALA A 138 -3.38 -2.68 12.83
N GLU A 139 -2.09 -2.73 13.09
CA GLU A 139 -1.57 -2.61 14.45
C GLU A 139 -2.09 -1.31 15.07
N LYS A 140 -2.49 -1.41 16.35
CA LYS A 140 -2.89 -0.23 17.13
C LYS A 140 -1.74 0.74 17.18
N THR A 141 -2.04 2.01 16.97
CA THR A 141 -1.04 3.08 17.06
C THR A 141 -0.46 3.19 18.47
N PRO A 142 0.75 3.74 18.64
CA PRO A 142 1.34 3.97 19.95
C PRO A 142 0.41 4.72 20.92
N LEU A 143 -0.32 5.73 20.43
CA LEU A 143 -1.31 6.46 21.22
C LEU A 143 -2.49 5.57 21.63
N GLN A 144 -3.01 4.76 20.71
CA GLN A 144 -4.10 3.82 21.03
C GLN A 144 -3.69 2.80 22.10
N LYS A 145 -2.43 2.29 22.04
CA LYS A 145 -1.88 1.39 23.07
C LYS A 145 -1.81 2.11 24.44
N ARG A 146 -1.27 3.33 24.48
CA ARG A 146 -1.19 4.14 25.71
C ARG A 146 -2.56 4.53 26.27
N LEU A 147 -3.52 4.89 25.41
CA LEU A 147 -4.88 5.19 25.83
C LEU A 147 -5.59 3.97 26.40
N ALA A 148 -5.37 2.78 25.82
CA ALA A 148 -5.91 1.53 26.34
C ALA A 148 -5.32 1.20 27.73
N GLU A 149 -4.03 1.40 27.94
CA GLU A 149 -3.38 1.23 29.25
C GLU A 149 -3.91 2.22 30.28
N LEU A 150 -4.03 3.50 29.92
CA LEU A 150 -4.60 4.52 30.78
C LEU A 150 -6.05 4.18 31.18
N SER A 151 -6.88 3.79 30.20
CA SER A 151 -8.27 3.36 30.46
C SER A 151 -8.35 2.17 31.38
N LYS A 152 -7.42 1.19 31.25
CA LYS A 152 -7.34 0.04 32.14
C LYS A 152 -7.00 0.46 33.59
N ILE A 153 -6.00 1.34 33.74
CA ILE A 153 -5.58 1.84 35.05
C ILE A 153 -6.73 2.61 35.72
N LEU A 154 -7.36 3.54 34.98
CA LEU A 154 -8.50 4.29 35.48
C LEU A 154 -9.68 3.39 35.85
N GLY A 155 -9.96 2.37 35.03
CA GLY A 155 -11.00 1.38 35.32
C GLY A 155 -10.74 0.62 36.63
N ILE A 156 -9.50 0.21 36.87
CA ILE A 156 -9.12 -0.46 38.14
C ILE A 156 -9.30 0.51 39.33
N ILE A 157 -8.83 1.75 39.20
CA ILE A 157 -8.97 2.76 40.24
C ILE A 157 -10.45 3.00 40.56
N CYS A 158 -11.31 3.14 39.52
CA CYS A 158 -12.75 3.31 39.69
C CYS A 158 -13.37 2.13 40.47
N VAL A 159 -13.05 0.91 40.09
CA VAL A 159 -13.56 -0.29 40.79
C VAL A 159 -13.13 -0.28 42.25
N VAL A 160 -11.85 0.02 42.53
CA VAL A 160 -11.32 0.11 43.91
C VAL A 160 -12.07 1.19 44.70
N VAL A 161 -12.25 2.37 44.14
CA VAL A 161 -12.99 3.48 44.80
C VAL A 161 -14.46 3.08 45.06
N CYS A 162 -15.14 2.45 44.10
CA CYS A 162 -16.50 1.97 44.28
C CYS A 162 -16.62 0.96 45.42
N VAL A 163 -15.69 -0.03 45.45
CA VAL A 163 -15.65 -1.05 46.52
C VAL A 163 -15.41 -0.38 47.88
N LEU A 164 -14.44 0.53 47.97
CA LEU A 164 -14.18 1.29 49.22
C LEU A 164 -15.40 2.10 49.69
N MET A 165 -16.06 2.81 48.78
CA MET A 165 -17.26 3.58 49.08
C MET A 165 -18.38 2.68 49.62
N LEU A 166 -18.59 1.51 48.98
CA LEU A 166 -19.55 0.51 49.46
C LEU A 166 -19.20 0.00 50.86
N ILE A 167 -17.95 -0.37 51.10
CA ILE A 167 -17.49 -0.87 52.39
C ILE A 167 -17.68 0.21 53.49
N ILE A 168 -17.20 1.42 53.24
CA ILE A 168 -17.32 2.53 54.22
C ILE A 168 -18.75 2.84 54.48
N GLY A 169 -19.60 2.94 53.43
CA GLY A 169 -21.03 3.19 53.56
C GLY A 169 -21.78 2.12 54.35
N LEU A 170 -21.44 0.86 54.13
CA LEU A 170 -22.01 -0.25 54.88
C LEU A 170 -21.54 -0.23 56.35
N LEU A 171 -20.27 0.03 56.62
CA LEU A 171 -19.73 0.13 57.99
C LEU A 171 -20.38 1.29 58.77
N HIS A 172 -20.67 2.41 58.10
CA HIS A 172 -21.32 3.55 58.73
C HIS A 172 -22.80 3.29 59.06
N ASN A 173 -23.45 2.39 58.29
CA ASN A 173 -24.87 2.07 58.46
C ASN A 173 -25.10 0.69 59.10
N ILE A 174 -24.18 0.22 59.96
CA ILE A 174 -24.29 -1.07 60.65
C ILE A 174 -25.67 -1.31 61.34
N PRO A 175 -26.34 -0.27 61.97
CA PRO A 175 -27.66 -0.47 62.54
C PRO A 175 -28.75 -0.90 61.56
N ALA A 176 -28.63 -0.55 60.29
CA ALA A 176 -29.59 -0.91 59.22
C ALA A 176 -29.59 -2.41 58.90
N PHE A 177 -28.48 -3.13 59.21
CA PHE A 177 -28.39 -4.58 59.01
C PHE A 177 -29.35 -5.42 59.89
N LYS A 178 -29.94 -4.86 60.91
CA LYS A 178 -30.87 -5.58 61.78
C LYS A 178 -32.22 -5.91 61.14
N ASN A 179 -32.67 -5.10 60.16
CA ASN A 179 -33.97 -5.25 59.49
C ASN A 179 -33.80 -5.15 57.97
N TRP A 180 -34.31 -6.13 57.23
CA TRP A 180 -34.26 -6.17 55.75
C TRP A 180 -34.93 -4.94 55.09
N GLU A 181 -36.01 -4.44 55.71
CA GLU A 181 -36.71 -3.25 55.22
C GLU A 181 -35.86 -1.98 55.28
N SER A 182 -34.99 -1.85 56.27
CA SER A 182 -34.07 -0.72 56.43
C SER A 182 -32.79 -0.87 55.63
N PHE A 183 -32.34 -2.11 55.41
CA PHE A 183 -31.11 -2.45 54.65
C PHE A 183 -31.23 -2.15 53.17
N ASN A 184 -32.37 -2.55 52.58
CA ASN A 184 -32.56 -2.47 51.10
C ASN A 184 -32.46 -1.05 50.55
N PRO A 185 -33.11 0.01 51.10
CA PRO A 185 -32.98 1.37 50.62
C PRO A 185 -31.56 1.93 50.80
N VAL A 186 -30.88 1.65 51.92
CA VAL A 186 -29.52 2.13 52.18
C VAL A 186 -28.55 1.49 51.20
N PHE A 187 -28.65 0.19 50.95
CA PHE A 187 -27.80 -0.50 49.98
C PHE A 187 -27.98 0.02 48.56
N SER A 188 -29.24 0.23 48.13
CA SER A 188 -29.52 0.76 46.80
C SER A 188 -29.00 2.19 46.62
N GLU A 189 -29.10 3.05 47.64
CA GLU A 189 -28.57 4.41 47.62
C GLU A 189 -27.05 4.42 47.51
N LEU A 190 -26.34 3.61 48.30
CA LEU A 190 -24.90 3.45 48.26
C LEU A 190 -24.41 2.90 46.91
N LEU A 191 -25.16 1.96 46.34
CA LEU A 191 -24.84 1.38 45.06
C LEU A 191 -24.97 2.40 43.93
N VAL A 192 -26.06 3.16 43.88
CA VAL A 192 -26.28 4.24 42.90
C VAL A 192 -25.22 5.32 43.07
N MET A 193 -24.88 5.71 44.28
CA MET A 193 -23.82 6.70 44.55
C MET A 193 -22.46 6.20 44.06
N SER A 194 -22.11 4.94 44.32
CA SER A 194 -20.85 4.34 43.87
C SER A 194 -20.78 4.26 42.34
N ILE A 195 -21.86 3.86 41.67
CA ILE A 195 -21.93 3.83 40.21
C ILE A 195 -21.81 5.25 39.62
N SER A 196 -22.46 6.24 40.25
CA SER A 196 -22.38 7.63 39.78
C SER A 196 -20.96 8.19 39.85
N VAL A 197 -20.21 7.89 40.91
CA VAL A 197 -18.78 8.24 41.03
C VAL A 197 -17.94 7.55 39.98
N ALA A 198 -18.21 6.26 39.72
CA ALA A 198 -17.51 5.51 38.69
C ALA A 198 -17.71 6.12 37.28
N VAL A 199 -18.94 6.45 36.93
CA VAL A 199 -19.28 7.09 35.66
C VAL A 199 -18.60 8.44 35.53
N ALA A 200 -18.64 9.28 36.59
CA ALA A 200 -18.04 10.61 36.62
C ALA A 200 -16.48 10.57 36.45
N ALA A 201 -15.83 9.47 36.83
CA ALA A 201 -14.39 9.29 36.70
C ALA A 201 -13.93 8.90 35.29
N ILE A 202 -14.85 8.57 34.36
CA ILE A 202 -14.51 8.21 32.99
C ILE A 202 -14.28 9.49 32.18
N PRO A 203 -13.07 9.67 31.57
CA PRO A 203 -12.79 10.89 30.79
C PRO A 203 -13.42 10.80 29.39
N GLU A 204 -14.72 11.06 29.28
CA GLU A 204 -15.49 10.94 28.02
C GLU A 204 -15.00 11.86 26.91
N GLY A 205 -14.39 12.99 27.25
CA GLY A 205 -13.84 13.96 26.29
C GLY A 205 -12.53 13.55 25.63
N LEU A 206 -11.80 12.58 26.18
CA LEU A 206 -10.45 12.23 25.69
C LEU A 206 -10.44 11.73 24.24
N PRO A 207 -11.31 10.82 23.78
CA PRO A 207 -11.36 10.39 22.39
C PRO A 207 -11.71 11.53 21.42
N ALA A 208 -12.58 12.43 21.82
CA ALA A 208 -12.98 13.59 21.02
C ALA A 208 -11.81 14.55 20.81
N VAL A 209 -11.08 14.88 21.89
CA VAL A 209 -9.90 15.76 21.82
C VAL A 209 -8.83 15.15 20.91
N VAL A 210 -8.53 13.85 21.05
CA VAL A 210 -7.56 13.15 20.18
C VAL A 210 -7.98 13.23 18.72
N THR A 211 -9.26 12.99 18.42
CA THR A 211 -9.76 13.05 17.04
C THR A 211 -9.64 14.45 16.46
N ILE A 212 -9.94 15.49 17.23
CA ILE A 212 -9.82 16.89 16.79
C ILE A 212 -8.34 17.22 16.50
N VAL A 213 -7.43 16.85 17.39
CA VAL A 213 -5.99 17.12 17.20
C VAL A 213 -5.45 16.42 15.96
N LEU A 214 -5.83 15.15 15.74
CA LEU A 214 -5.44 14.40 14.53
C LEU A 214 -6.03 15.05 13.26
N ALA A 215 -7.28 15.50 13.29
CA ALA A 215 -7.90 16.19 12.16
C ALA A 215 -7.19 17.52 11.83
N MET A 216 -6.76 18.28 12.86
CA MET A 216 -5.92 19.47 12.66
C MET A 216 -4.57 19.12 12.03
N GLY A 217 -3.96 18.00 12.43
CA GLY A 217 -2.73 17.46 11.84
C GLY A 217 -2.92 17.15 10.34
N VAL A 218 -4.00 16.43 9.98
CA VAL A 218 -4.35 16.17 8.57
C VAL A 218 -4.48 17.47 7.78
N THR A 219 -5.19 18.46 8.32
CA THR A 219 -5.38 19.75 7.64
C THR A 219 -4.05 20.44 7.34
N ARG A 220 -3.07 20.36 8.24
CA ARG A 220 -1.72 20.89 8.00
C ARG A 220 -0.97 20.11 6.92
N MET A 221 -1.07 18.77 6.92
CA MET A 221 -0.41 17.90 5.94
C MET A 221 -0.97 18.11 4.52
N VAL A 222 -2.28 18.28 4.40
CA VAL A 222 -2.93 18.59 3.11
C VAL A 222 -2.41 19.89 2.51
N LYS A 223 -2.10 20.92 3.32
CA LYS A 223 -1.51 22.18 2.84
C LYS A 223 -0.13 22.01 2.19
N VAL A 224 0.59 20.93 2.49
CA VAL A 224 1.88 20.58 1.88
C VAL A 224 1.73 19.43 0.88
N ASN A 225 0.57 19.29 0.26
CA ASN A 225 0.25 18.32 -0.79
C ASN A 225 0.39 16.84 -0.36
N THR A 226 0.23 16.55 0.94
CA THR A 226 0.25 15.18 1.43
C THR A 226 -1.17 14.60 1.42
N ILE A 227 -1.34 13.40 0.85
CA ILE A 227 -2.61 12.68 0.83
C ILE A 227 -2.67 11.74 2.04
N VAL A 228 -3.53 12.05 3.00
CA VAL A 228 -3.76 11.21 4.19
C VAL A 228 -5.02 10.37 3.99
N ARG A 229 -4.87 9.05 3.98
CA ARG A 229 -6.00 8.11 3.78
C ARG A 229 -6.66 7.67 5.09
N LYS A 230 -5.92 7.67 6.21
CA LYS A 230 -6.41 7.25 7.54
C LYS A 230 -5.90 8.22 8.59
N LEU A 231 -6.77 8.68 9.49
CA LEU A 231 -6.42 9.58 10.60
C LEU A 231 -5.26 9.08 11.48
N PRO A 232 -5.19 7.79 11.86
CA PRO A 232 -4.09 7.26 12.65
C PRO A 232 -2.71 7.37 12.00
N SER A 233 -2.64 7.48 10.66
CA SER A 233 -1.37 7.60 9.93
C SER A 233 -0.61 8.88 10.27
N VAL A 234 -1.30 9.94 10.68
CA VAL A 234 -0.66 11.22 11.10
C VAL A 234 0.16 11.02 12.36
N GLU A 235 -0.39 10.31 13.33
CA GLU A 235 0.31 9.97 14.57
C GLU A 235 1.49 9.04 14.31
N THR A 236 1.25 7.97 13.53
CA THR A 236 2.29 7.00 13.20
C THR A 236 3.48 7.68 12.53
N LEU A 237 3.22 8.59 11.58
CA LEU A 237 4.28 9.34 10.89
C LEU A 237 5.11 10.20 11.87
N GLY A 238 4.48 10.78 12.89
CA GLY A 238 5.18 11.57 13.92
C GLY A 238 5.98 10.73 14.92
N ALA A 239 5.72 9.43 15.01
CA ALA A 239 6.33 8.53 16.00
C ALA A 239 7.28 7.48 15.38
N VAL A 240 7.56 7.54 14.08
CA VAL A 240 8.44 6.58 13.42
C VAL A 240 9.89 6.79 13.82
N SER A 241 10.59 5.69 14.09
CA SER A 241 12.04 5.65 14.33
C SER A 241 12.83 5.19 13.11
N VAL A 242 12.17 4.52 12.16
CA VAL A 242 12.78 3.98 10.94
C VAL A 242 11.89 4.30 9.74
N ILE A 243 12.49 4.83 8.68
CA ILE A 243 11.83 5.10 7.41
C ILE A 243 12.44 4.18 6.36
N CYS A 244 11.62 3.25 5.82
CA CYS A 244 11.98 2.43 4.68
C CYS A 244 11.44 3.12 3.42
N THR A 245 12.35 3.45 2.49
CA THR A 245 11.98 4.14 1.26
C THR A 245 12.55 3.42 0.06
N ASP A 246 11.81 3.42 -1.04
CA ASP A 246 12.32 2.97 -2.32
C ASP A 246 13.28 4.02 -2.93
N LYS A 247 14.21 3.56 -3.74
CA LYS A 247 15.18 4.42 -4.44
C LYS A 247 14.53 5.08 -5.66
N THR A 248 13.94 4.27 -6.52
CA THR A 248 13.53 4.65 -7.88
C THR A 248 12.17 5.34 -7.88
N GLY A 249 12.10 6.58 -8.38
CA GLY A 249 10.85 7.36 -8.40
C GLY A 249 10.45 7.97 -7.05
N THR A 250 11.12 7.59 -5.94
CA THR A 250 10.88 8.11 -4.59
C THR A 250 12.03 9.00 -4.14
N LEU A 251 13.24 8.45 -3.96
CA LEU A 251 14.45 9.22 -3.69
C LEU A 251 15.02 9.85 -4.95
N THR A 252 14.82 9.22 -6.09
CA THR A 252 15.21 9.71 -7.40
C THR A 252 13.97 10.10 -8.21
N GLN A 253 14.16 10.86 -9.29
CA GLN A 253 13.07 11.31 -10.16
C GLN A 253 12.67 10.28 -11.23
N ASN A 254 13.19 9.06 -11.18
CA ASN A 254 13.07 8.06 -12.26
C ASN A 254 13.43 8.66 -13.64
N ARG A 255 14.43 9.52 -13.67
CA ARG A 255 14.86 10.24 -14.85
C ARG A 255 16.38 10.24 -14.95
N MET A 256 16.88 9.66 -16.03
CA MET A 256 18.31 9.68 -16.33
C MET A 256 18.69 11.03 -16.97
N THR A 257 19.72 11.67 -16.43
CA THR A 257 20.24 12.93 -16.96
C THR A 257 21.74 12.82 -17.08
N VAL A 258 22.29 13.05 -18.29
CA VAL A 258 23.73 13.07 -18.53
C VAL A 258 24.33 14.25 -17.77
N LYS A 259 25.29 13.99 -16.89
CA LYS A 259 26.02 14.99 -16.08
C LYS A 259 27.44 15.20 -16.59
N LYS A 260 28.08 14.13 -17.02
CA LYS A 260 29.47 14.15 -17.49
C LYS A 260 29.59 13.36 -18.80
N VAL A 261 30.53 13.78 -19.63
CA VAL A 261 30.85 13.15 -20.91
C VAL A 261 32.35 12.95 -20.95
N CYS A 262 32.80 11.76 -21.33
CA CYS A 262 34.22 11.45 -21.51
C CYS A 262 34.53 11.33 -23.01
N VAL A 263 35.46 12.14 -23.51
CA VAL A 263 35.92 12.13 -24.88
C VAL A 263 37.44 12.17 -24.86
N ASN A 264 38.08 11.27 -25.60
CA ASN A 264 39.58 11.15 -25.67
C ASN A 264 40.19 11.07 -24.26
N ASN A 265 39.62 10.27 -23.35
CA ASN A 265 40.02 10.10 -21.96
C ASN A 265 39.98 11.37 -21.09
N ILE A 266 39.35 12.45 -21.55
CA ILE A 266 39.12 13.65 -20.79
C ILE A 266 37.63 13.72 -20.42
N THR A 267 37.33 13.92 -19.13
CA THR A 267 35.97 14.04 -18.65
C THR A 267 35.55 15.50 -18.52
N TYR A 268 34.47 15.86 -19.17
CA TYR A 268 33.85 17.20 -19.14
C TYR A 268 32.49 17.15 -18.46
N ASN A 269 32.11 18.22 -17.77
CA ASN A 269 30.69 18.41 -17.43
C ASN A 269 29.91 18.80 -18.69
N VAL A 270 28.67 18.35 -18.82
CA VAL A 270 27.82 18.64 -19.99
C VAL A 270 27.70 20.14 -20.29
N ASN A 271 27.70 20.99 -19.27
CA ASN A 271 27.60 22.43 -19.43
C ASN A 271 28.88 23.07 -19.99
N ASP A 272 30.03 22.47 -19.75
CA ASP A 272 31.36 23.00 -20.09
C ASP A 272 31.84 22.53 -21.48
N ILE A 273 31.14 21.58 -22.11
CA ILE A 273 31.55 20.92 -23.33
C ILE A 273 31.22 21.74 -24.61
N LYS A 274 30.52 22.88 -24.46
CA LYS A 274 30.14 23.73 -25.60
C LYS A 274 31.38 24.26 -26.35
N GLY A 275 31.46 23.95 -27.65
CA GLY A 275 32.54 24.42 -28.53
C GLY A 275 33.66 23.38 -28.77
N ASN A 276 33.67 22.26 -28.10
CA ASN A 276 34.64 21.18 -28.32
C ASN A 276 34.23 20.33 -29.54
N ASP A 277 35.13 20.21 -30.53
CA ASP A 277 34.84 19.49 -31.77
C ASP A 277 34.74 17.97 -31.59
N ASP A 278 35.50 17.38 -30.65
CA ASP A 278 35.39 15.96 -30.29
C ASP A 278 34.03 15.67 -29.66
N ALA A 279 33.51 16.61 -28.87
CA ALA A 279 32.19 16.50 -28.30
C ALA A 279 31.06 16.63 -29.32
N LYS A 280 31.25 17.44 -30.36
CA LYS A 280 30.32 17.53 -31.51
C LYS A 280 30.27 16.19 -32.26
N PHE A 281 31.42 15.57 -32.46
CA PHE A 281 31.48 14.26 -33.10
C PHE A 281 30.75 13.17 -32.28
N LEU A 282 30.98 13.13 -30.97
CA LEU A 282 30.26 12.24 -30.07
C LEU A 282 28.74 12.49 -30.10
N ALA A 283 28.32 13.77 -30.02
CA ALA A 283 26.90 14.14 -30.07
C ALA A 283 26.25 13.70 -31.39
N LYS A 284 26.97 13.85 -32.53
CA LYS A 284 26.50 13.36 -33.83
C LYS A 284 26.32 11.85 -33.85
N GLY A 285 27.27 11.11 -33.28
CA GLY A 285 27.18 9.64 -33.13
C GLY A 285 25.96 9.24 -32.27
N MET A 286 25.75 9.88 -31.13
CA MET A 286 24.59 9.64 -30.25
C MET A 286 23.26 9.93 -30.96
N MET A 287 23.16 11.02 -31.73
CA MET A 287 21.96 11.34 -32.53
C MET A 287 21.66 10.28 -33.60
N LEU A 288 22.68 9.77 -34.28
CA LEU A 288 22.52 8.74 -35.32
C LEU A 288 22.13 7.37 -34.74
N CYS A 289 22.50 7.09 -33.49
CA CYS A 289 22.21 5.84 -32.79
C CYS A 289 20.96 5.91 -31.90
N SER A 290 20.19 7.03 -31.93
CA SER A 290 19.02 7.24 -31.11
C SER A 290 17.75 7.31 -31.97
N ASN A 291 16.69 6.65 -31.52
CA ASN A 291 15.34 6.78 -32.08
C ASN A 291 14.53 7.91 -31.41
N ALA A 292 15.14 8.62 -30.45
CA ALA A 292 14.48 9.72 -29.76
C ALA A 292 14.26 10.92 -30.68
N SER A 293 13.10 11.56 -30.57
CA SER A 293 12.78 12.80 -31.27
C SER A 293 12.53 13.92 -30.27
N ILE A 294 12.90 15.15 -30.67
CA ILE A 294 12.64 16.35 -29.86
C ILE A 294 11.36 17.01 -30.39
N LYS A 295 10.31 17.07 -29.56
CA LYS A 295 9.09 17.84 -29.83
C LYS A 295 9.06 19.06 -28.90
N GLY A 296 9.29 20.25 -29.42
CA GLY A 296 9.36 21.49 -28.63
C GLY A 296 10.56 21.49 -27.68
N THR A 297 10.39 21.96 -26.46
CA THR A 297 11.44 22.04 -25.42
C THR A 297 11.61 20.76 -24.57
N ARG A 298 10.88 19.70 -24.85
CA ARG A 298 10.96 18.41 -24.13
C ARG A 298 11.28 17.28 -25.09
N SER A 299 12.28 16.45 -24.74
CA SER A 299 12.48 15.13 -25.36
C SER A 299 11.34 14.18 -24.96
N VAL A 300 10.81 13.46 -25.89
CA VAL A 300 9.84 12.37 -25.69
C VAL A 300 10.62 11.06 -25.73
#